data_03940819e04427032ebccd0e203a38ff
#
_entry.id   03940819e04427032ebccd0e203a38ff
#
_cell.length_a   1.000
_cell.length_b   1.000
_cell.length_c   1.000
_cell.angle_alpha   90.00
_cell.angle_beta   90.00
_cell.angle_gamma   90.00
#
_symmetry.space_group_name_H-M   'P 1'
#
loop_
_entity.id
_entity.type
_entity.pdbx_description
1 polymer ?
#
loop_
_entity_poly.entity_id
_entity_poly.type
_entity_poly.pdbx_seq_one_letter_code
_entity_poly.pdbx_strand_id
1 'polypeptide(L)'
;SERVNQLRNWNINFVHGDILDKKLIQNYLKDADIVHHLAGITDVPRIKSEASEEKNTKIKLVAEDGTINILNAINDKCKIILPSTHVVYEGIEKVKNNILEDEETKPVLSYAVSKDINEKQLKESGKNYVILRLGSVYGYSTDTARIDIMPNLFSKIASQNGTLKLFAAGKQVKSLVPLIDVARCFKFVEEREDIKSELFNLTQDTVTVKEVAEICKKYNPKVTLRDTNDEIPNLGFSLSNEKILKTGFRFLHTLDESIKEMIFKWSKQNIMQDLEYVKDGSDEYIDKRGKISNHELTEPINLIGLIDSKKGTTRANHYHPQQEQKCLFTKGQIIEVYQDLLNPNSPKITQVVNEGQLSVIKPNVAHTMVLPKDTT
;
A
#
# COMPACT_ATOMS: atom_id res chain seq x y z
N SER A 1 8.74 -3.91 16.25
CA SER A 1 8.20 -2.76 15.51
C SER A 1 6.91 -2.29 16.17
N GLU A 2 6.51 -1.06 15.96
CA GLU A 2 5.27 -0.47 16.47
C GLU A 2 4.04 -1.30 16.08
N ARG A 3 4.00 -1.82 14.86
CA ARG A 3 2.92 -2.73 14.38
C ARG A 3 2.83 -4.02 15.20
N VAL A 4 3.96 -4.62 15.57
CA VAL A 4 3.96 -5.82 16.42
C VAL A 4 3.44 -5.48 17.82
N ASN A 5 3.82 -4.32 18.37
CA ASN A 5 3.28 -3.86 19.65
C ASN A 5 1.78 -3.60 19.58
N GLN A 6 1.28 -3.02 18.50
CA GLN A 6 -0.15 -2.82 18.27
C GLN A 6 -0.90 -4.16 18.21
N LEU A 7 -0.40 -5.16 17.50
CA LEU A 7 -0.99 -6.51 17.47
C LEU A 7 -1.05 -7.11 18.86
N ARG A 8 0.02 -7.00 19.64
CA ARG A 8 0.05 -7.47 21.04
C ARG A 8 -0.96 -6.74 21.93
N ASN A 9 -1.10 -5.41 21.76
CA ASN A 9 -2.09 -4.62 22.49
C ASN A 9 -3.53 -5.04 22.17
N TRP A 10 -3.76 -5.63 21.00
CA TRP A 10 -5.05 -6.22 20.59
C TRP A 10 -5.16 -7.70 21.00
N ASN A 11 -4.28 -8.21 21.87
CA ASN A 11 -4.21 -9.61 22.27
C ASN A 11 -4.01 -10.59 21.10
N ILE A 12 -3.38 -10.14 20.03
CA ILE A 12 -3.03 -10.99 18.89
C ILE A 12 -1.67 -11.64 19.18
N ASN A 13 -1.62 -12.95 19.13
CA ASN A 13 -0.37 -13.70 19.24
C ASN A 13 0.45 -13.53 17.95
N PHE A 14 1.57 -12.84 18.05
CA PHE A 14 2.47 -12.60 16.92
C PHE A 14 3.62 -13.61 16.94
N VAL A 15 3.75 -14.36 15.83
CA VAL A 15 4.87 -15.27 15.57
C VAL A 15 5.61 -14.80 14.33
N HIS A 16 6.92 -14.60 14.46
CA HIS A 16 7.76 -14.27 13.32
C HIS A 16 8.15 -15.56 12.59
N GLY A 17 7.93 -15.63 11.28
CA GLY A 17 8.26 -16.80 10.46
C GLY A 17 8.16 -16.55 8.97
N ASP A 18 8.58 -17.53 8.19
CA ASP A 18 8.47 -17.55 6.74
C ASP A 18 7.40 -18.59 6.33
N ILE A 19 6.55 -18.22 5.38
CA ILE A 19 5.52 -19.13 4.83
C ILE A 19 6.13 -20.36 4.14
N LEU A 20 7.41 -20.30 3.76
CA LEU A 20 8.18 -21.41 3.18
C LEU A 20 8.71 -22.38 4.24
N ASP A 21 8.67 -22.02 5.54
CA ASP A 21 9.03 -22.94 6.62
C ASP A 21 7.87 -23.91 6.91
N LYS A 22 7.90 -25.06 6.29
CA LYS A 22 6.87 -26.12 6.41
C LYS A 22 6.59 -26.52 7.87
N LYS A 23 7.65 -26.64 8.68
CA LYS A 23 7.50 -27.08 10.08
C LYS A 23 6.81 -26.02 10.91
N LEU A 24 7.20 -24.75 10.73
CA LEU A 24 6.58 -23.64 11.40
C LEU A 24 5.09 -23.54 11.02
N ILE A 25 4.78 -23.56 9.73
CA ILE A 25 3.42 -23.48 9.22
C ILE A 25 2.55 -24.62 9.75
N GLN A 26 3.06 -25.85 9.70
CA GLN A 26 2.33 -27.01 10.23
C GLN A 26 2.06 -26.90 11.73
N ASN A 27 3.02 -26.43 12.51
CA ASN A 27 2.85 -26.29 13.96
C ASN A 27 1.75 -25.29 14.35
N TYR A 28 1.59 -24.22 13.58
CA TYR A 28 0.61 -23.17 13.90
C TYR A 28 -0.74 -23.35 13.22
N LEU A 29 -0.83 -24.06 12.10
CA LEU A 29 -2.08 -24.17 11.34
C LEU A 29 -2.83 -25.50 11.50
N LYS A 30 -2.22 -26.55 12.07
CA LYS A 30 -2.85 -27.88 12.19
C LYS A 30 -4.20 -27.90 12.88
N ASP A 31 -4.39 -27.01 13.87
CA ASP A 31 -5.60 -26.88 14.68
C ASP A 31 -6.38 -25.59 14.36
N ALA A 32 -6.05 -24.88 13.27
CA ALA A 32 -6.73 -23.67 12.89
C ALA A 32 -8.15 -23.95 12.34
N ASP A 33 -9.12 -23.16 12.80
CA ASP A 33 -10.50 -23.19 12.28
C ASP A 33 -10.62 -22.35 11.00
N ILE A 34 -9.91 -21.21 10.96
CA ILE A 34 -9.92 -20.26 9.83
C ILE A 34 -8.50 -19.77 9.56
N VAL A 35 -8.15 -19.69 8.29
CA VAL A 35 -6.87 -19.11 7.82
C VAL A 35 -7.13 -18.00 6.82
N HIS A 36 -6.73 -16.78 7.18
CA HIS A 36 -6.64 -15.67 6.23
C HIS A 36 -5.28 -15.71 5.55
N HIS A 37 -5.23 -16.22 4.33
CA HIS A 37 -3.99 -16.35 3.57
C HIS A 37 -3.59 -15.02 2.92
N LEU A 38 -3.05 -14.10 3.74
CA LEU A 38 -2.64 -12.76 3.30
C LEU A 38 -1.16 -12.70 2.85
N ALA A 39 -0.39 -13.75 3.14
CA ALA A 39 1.04 -13.79 2.80
C ALA A 39 1.22 -13.85 1.27
N GLY A 40 2.08 -12.99 0.76
CA GLY A 40 2.40 -12.90 -0.65
C GLY A 40 3.25 -11.68 -0.96
N ILE A 41 3.93 -11.70 -2.09
CA ILE A 41 4.70 -10.57 -2.58
C ILE A 41 3.85 -9.83 -3.61
N THR A 42 3.50 -8.57 -3.31
CA THR A 42 2.61 -7.73 -4.12
C THR A 42 3.38 -6.66 -4.91
N ASP A 43 4.64 -6.93 -5.23
CA ASP A 43 5.47 -6.00 -6.00
C ASP A 43 5.01 -6.01 -7.46
N VAL A 44 4.23 -5.00 -7.81
CA VAL A 44 3.79 -4.76 -9.19
C VAL A 44 4.71 -3.70 -9.77
N PRO A 45 5.56 -4.05 -10.77
CA PRO A 45 6.45 -3.08 -11.38
C PRO A 45 5.65 -1.95 -12.04
N ARG A 46 6.07 -0.71 -11.84
CA ARG A 46 5.44 0.47 -12.46
C ARG A 46 5.71 0.52 -13.96
N ILE A 47 6.89 0.03 -14.36
CA ILE A 47 7.31 -0.12 -15.75
C ILE A 47 7.94 -1.51 -15.94
N LYS A 48 7.84 -2.06 -17.14
CA LYS A 48 8.37 -3.40 -17.48
C LYS A 48 9.86 -3.58 -17.16
N SER A 49 10.65 -2.51 -17.22
CA SER A 49 12.08 -2.53 -16.92
C SER A 49 12.42 -2.73 -15.42
N GLU A 50 11.47 -2.57 -14.52
CA GLU A 50 11.66 -2.84 -13.07
C GLU A 50 11.46 -4.33 -12.74
N ALA A 51 10.92 -5.12 -13.65
CA ALA A 51 10.75 -6.55 -13.46
C ALA A 51 12.12 -7.25 -13.58
N SER A 52 12.58 -7.89 -12.51
CA SER A 52 13.77 -8.75 -12.54
C SER A 52 13.35 -10.22 -12.48
N GLU A 53 14.13 -11.09 -13.12
CA GLU A 53 13.89 -12.54 -13.11
C GLU A 53 13.95 -13.11 -11.68
N GLU A 54 14.87 -12.61 -10.86
CA GLU A 54 15.00 -12.98 -9.44
C GLU A 54 13.74 -12.61 -8.64
N LYS A 55 13.20 -11.41 -8.82
CA LYS A 55 11.93 -10.99 -8.18
C LYS A 55 10.77 -11.86 -8.62
N ASN A 56 10.64 -12.13 -9.91
CA ASN A 56 9.58 -12.97 -10.45
C ASN A 56 9.64 -14.39 -9.90
N THR A 57 10.84 -14.97 -9.82
CA THR A 57 11.07 -16.29 -9.23
C THR A 57 10.67 -16.31 -7.75
N LYS A 58 11.03 -15.29 -6.99
CA LYS A 58 10.66 -15.18 -5.57
C LYS A 58 9.14 -15.00 -5.37
N ILE A 59 8.49 -14.18 -6.21
CA ILE A 59 7.02 -14.02 -6.20
C ILE A 59 6.36 -15.38 -6.40
N LYS A 60 6.79 -16.11 -7.42
CA LYS A 60 6.27 -17.44 -7.75
C LYS A 60 6.47 -18.44 -6.60
N LEU A 61 7.70 -18.55 -6.10
CA LEU A 61 8.04 -19.48 -5.01
C LEU A 61 7.18 -19.22 -3.75
N VAL A 62 7.11 -17.97 -3.30
CA VAL A 62 6.32 -17.61 -2.11
C VAL A 62 4.84 -17.88 -2.32
N ALA A 63 4.32 -17.60 -3.51
CA ALA A 63 2.92 -17.84 -3.82
C ALA A 63 2.60 -19.33 -3.91
N GLU A 64 3.31 -20.09 -4.74
CA GLU A 64 3.01 -21.51 -5.02
C GLU A 64 3.34 -22.39 -3.83
N ASP A 65 4.59 -22.41 -3.38
CA ASP A 65 5.03 -23.29 -2.29
C ASP A 65 4.47 -22.85 -0.94
N GLY A 66 4.35 -21.54 -0.72
CA GLY A 66 3.72 -21.01 0.48
C GLY A 66 2.27 -21.44 0.61
N THR A 67 1.49 -21.39 -0.47
CA THR A 67 0.10 -21.86 -0.49
C THR A 67 0.01 -23.38 -0.28
N ILE A 68 0.87 -24.15 -0.92
CA ILE A 68 0.95 -25.61 -0.72
C ILE A 68 1.26 -25.94 0.75
N ASN A 69 2.17 -25.20 1.39
CA ASN A 69 2.49 -25.41 2.80
C ASN A 69 1.29 -25.16 3.71
N ILE A 70 0.49 -24.14 3.44
CA ILE A 70 -0.76 -23.86 4.17
C ILE A 70 -1.75 -25.00 3.94
N LEU A 71 -2.02 -25.38 2.69
CA LEU A 71 -3.00 -26.42 2.33
C LEU A 71 -2.67 -27.78 2.96
N ASN A 72 -1.38 -28.11 3.05
CA ASN A 72 -0.90 -29.34 3.69
C ASN A 72 -0.94 -29.29 5.23
N ALA A 73 -0.95 -28.08 5.82
CA ALA A 73 -0.93 -27.89 7.26
C ALA A 73 -2.33 -27.85 7.89
N ILE A 74 -3.32 -27.32 7.16
CA ILE A 74 -4.68 -27.13 7.68
C ILE A 74 -5.48 -28.46 7.66
N ASN A 75 -6.34 -28.65 8.65
CA ASN A 75 -7.28 -29.76 8.69
C ASN A 75 -8.47 -29.54 7.73
N ASP A 76 -9.29 -30.58 7.50
CA ASP A 76 -10.40 -30.54 6.55
C ASP A 76 -11.59 -29.66 6.98
N LYS A 77 -11.65 -29.29 8.27
CA LYS A 77 -12.68 -28.38 8.80
C LYS A 77 -12.28 -26.91 8.64
N CYS A 78 -11.01 -26.65 8.44
CA CYS A 78 -10.48 -25.30 8.32
C CYS A 78 -11.03 -24.60 7.08
N LYS A 79 -11.48 -23.35 7.24
CA LYS A 79 -11.84 -22.47 6.13
C LYS A 79 -10.65 -21.58 5.78
N ILE A 80 -10.20 -21.61 4.53
CA ILE A 80 -9.15 -20.72 4.04
C ILE A 80 -9.76 -19.58 3.22
N ILE A 81 -9.39 -18.32 3.55
CA ILE A 81 -9.86 -17.12 2.86
C ILE A 81 -8.67 -16.47 2.16
N LEU A 82 -8.73 -16.40 0.84
CA LEU A 82 -7.67 -15.87 -0.01
C LEU A 82 -8.09 -14.55 -0.65
N PRO A 83 -7.41 -13.42 -0.40
CA PRO A 83 -7.51 -12.24 -1.26
C PRO A 83 -6.76 -12.48 -2.56
N SER A 84 -7.51 -12.62 -3.63
CA SER A 84 -7.04 -12.58 -5.01
C SER A 84 -7.17 -11.17 -5.57
N THR A 85 -7.10 -10.98 -6.85
CA THR A 85 -7.03 -9.66 -7.48
C THR A 85 -7.80 -9.60 -8.79
N HIS A 86 -8.37 -8.43 -9.10
CA HIS A 86 -8.94 -8.15 -10.42
C HIS A 86 -7.88 -8.16 -11.55
N VAL A 87 -6.60 -7.99 -11.20
CA VAL A 87 -5.49 -7.94 -12.17
C VAL A 87 -5.33 -9.27 -12.93
N VAL A 88 -5.95 -10.37 -12.47
CA VAL A 88 -6.01 -11.63 -13.25
C VAL A 88 -6.69 -11.48 -14.63
N TYR A 89 -7.35 -10.36 -14.87
CA TYR A 89 -8.00 -10.01 -16.15
C TYR A 89 -7.25 -8.98 -16.99
N GLU A 90 -6.05 -8.56 -16.59
CA GLU A 90 -5.32 -7.47 -17.26
C GLU A 90 -4.93 -7.72 -18.72
N GLY A 91 -4.86 -8.98 -19.13
CA GLY A 91 -4.58 -9.40 -20.51
C GLY A 91 -5.79 -9.37 -21.44
N ILE A 92 -6.94 -8.86 -21.00
CA ILE A 92 -8.12 -8.69 -21.86
C ILE A 92 -7.86 -7.50 -22.79
N GLU A 93 -7.87 -7.74 -24.11
CA GLU A 93 -7.48 -6.76 -25.14
C GLU A 93 -8.54 -5.67 -25.38
N LYS A 94 -9.80 -5.92 -25.00
CA LYS A 94 -10.92 -4.99 -25.21
C LYS A 94 -11.52 -4.56 -23.89
N VAL A 95 -12.08 -3.34 -23.86
CA VAL A 95 -12.89 -2.91 -22.73
C VAL A 95 -14.01 -3.91 -22.49
N LYS A 96 -14.04 -4.49 -21.30
CA LYS A 96 -15.07 -5.42 -20.87
C LYS A 96 -15.63 -4.96 -19.53
N ASN A 97 -16.95 -4.82 -19.47
CA ASN A 97 -17.63 -4.40 -18.26
C ASN A 97 -18.38 -5.57 -17.61
N ASN A 98 -18.53 -5.47 -16.30
CA ASN A 98 -19.29 -6.43 -15.49
C ASN A 98 -18.81 -7.88 -15.65
N ILE A 99 -17.48 -8.07 -15.59
CA ILE A 99 -16.87 -9.42 -15.65
C ILE A 99 -17.35 -10.23 -14.45
N LEU A 100 -17.89 -11.41 -14.74
CA LEU A 100 -18.36 -12.38 -13.74
C LEU A 100 -17.21 -13.25 -13.24
N GLU A 101 -17.46 -14.01 -12.17
CA GLU A 101 -16.47 -14.85 -11.52
C GLU A 101 -16.02 -16.07 -12.33
N ASP A 102 -16.85 -16.54 -13.24
CA ASP A 102 -16.61 -17.68 -14.13
C ASP A 102 -15.89 -17.30 -15.44
N GLU A 103 -15.66 -16.01 -15.66
CA GLU A 103 -14.91 -15.54 -16.83
C GLU A 103 -13.47 -16.03 -16.80
N GLU A 104 -12.95 -16.42 -17.96
CA GLU A 104 -11.56 -16.87 -18.13
C GLU A 104 -10.56 -15.78 -17.74
N THR A 105 -9.63 -16.12 -16.85
CA THR A 105 -8.54 -15.23 -16.44
C THR A 105 -7.47 -15.13 -17.52
N LYS A 106 -6.88 -13.93 -17.67
CA LYS A 106 -5.76 -13.66 -18.59
C LYS A 106 -4.67 -12.84 -17.88
N PRO A 107 -4.01 -13.44 -16.88
CA PRO A 107 -2.98 -12.75 -16.13
C PRO A 107 -1.72 -12.53 -16.98
N VAL A 108 -1.07 -11.38 -16.86
CA VAL A 108 0.16 -11.01 -17.60
C VAL A 108 1.31 -10.77 -16.64
N LEU A 109 1.08 -10.00 -15.57
CA LEU A 109 2.12 -9.72 -14.58
C LEU A 109 2.36 -10.92 -13.67
N SER A 110 3.61 -11.13 -13.25
CA SER A 110 3.99 -12.25 -12.36
C SER A 110 3.14 -12.31 -11.08
N TYR A 111 2.78 -11.16 -10.53
CA TYR A 111 1.85 -11.08 -9.41
C TYR A 111 0.46 -11.64 -9.76
N ALA A 112 -0.10 -11.25 -10.88
CA ALA A 112 -1.41 -11.73 -11.33
C ALA A 112 -1.40 -13.24 -11.63
N VAL A 113 -0.33 -13.70 -12.31
CA VAL A 113 -0.10 -15.14 -12.57
C VAL A 113 -0.03 -15.92 -11.26
N SER A 114 0.71 -15.42 -10.26
CA SER A 114 0.83 -16.08 -8.96
C SER A 114 -0.51 -16.19 -8.24
N LYS A 115 -1.36 -15.15 -8.32
CA LYS A 115 -2.71 -15.17 -7.72
C LYS A 115 -3.64 -16.16 -8.46
N ASP A 116 -3.58 -16.21 -9.78
CA ASP A 116 -4.34 -17.19 -10.58
C ASP A 116 -3.95 -18.63 -10.24
N ILE A 117 -2.64 -18.90 -10.03
CA ILE A 117 -2.16 -20.18 -9.56
C ILE A 117 -2.70 -20.51 -8.16
N ASN A 118 -2.67 -19.55 -7.23
CA ASN A 118 -3.22 -19.77 -5.89
C ASN A 118 -4.72 -20.08 -5.92
N GLU A 119 -5.50 -19.41 -6.79
CA GLU A 119 -6.92 -19.75 -6.97
C GLU A 119 -7.11 -21.19 -7.44
N LYS A 120 -6.29 -21.67 -8.40
CA LYS A 120 -6.32 -23.06 -8.91
C LYS A 120 -5.95 -24.04 -7.80
N GLN A 121 -4.87 -23.77 -7.07
CA GLN A 121 -4.44 -24.63 -5.94
C GLN A 121 -5.56 -24.80 -4.90
N LEU A 122 -6.26 -23.70 -4.54
CA LEU A 122 -7.37 -23.79 -3.60
C LEU A 122 -8.54 -24.59 -4.17
N LYS A 123 -8.94 -24.35 -5.41
CA LYS A 123 -10.04 -25.06 -6.07
C LYS A 123 -9.79 -26.57 -6.18
N GLU A 124 -8.53 -26.96 -6.41
CA GLU A 124 -8.11 -28.37 -6.58
C GLU A 124 -7.80 -29.07 -5.25
N SER A 125 -7.66 -28.32 -4.14
CA SER A 125 -7.21 -28.83 -2.84
C SER A 125 -8.23 -29.72 -2.12
N GLY A 126 -9.51 -29.67 -2.49
CA GLY A 126 -10.59 -30.30 -1.74
C GLY A 126 -10.91 -29.65 -0.39
N LYS A 127 -10.21 -28.57 -0.02
CA LYS A 127 -10.44 -27.84 1.24
C LYS A 127 -11.61 -26.86 1.11
N ASN A 128 -12.15 -26.41 2.24
CA ASN A 128 -13.15 -25.34 2.28
C ASN A 128 -12.43 -23.99 2.07
N TYR A 129 -12.76 -23.28 1.00
CA TYR A 129 -12.13 -22.01 0.66
C TYR A 129 -13.14 -20.91 0.34
N VAL A 130 -12.71 -19.67 0.51
CA VAL A 130 -13.35 -18.49 -0.07
C VAL A 130 -12.28 -17.64 -0.75
N ILE A 131 -12.47 -17.37 -2.03
CA ILE A 131 -11.59 -16.52 -2.82
C ILE A 131 -12.27 -15.18 -3.07
N LEU A 132 -11.59 -14.08 -2.75
CA LEU A 132 -12.09 -12.73 -2.97
C LEU A 132 -11.20 -12.04 -4.02
N ARG A 133 -11.66 -11.90 -5.26
CA ARG A 133 -11.00 -11.09 -6.29
C ARG A 133 -11.26 -9.63 -6.01
N LEU A 134 -10.29 -8.98 -5.38
CA LEU A 134 -10.41 -7.58 -4.97
C LEU A 134 -10.28 -6.64 -6.16
N GLY A 135 -11.15 -5.66 -6.27
CA GLY A 135 -10.92 -4.45 -7.06
C GLY A 135 -9.69 -3.68 -6.51
N SER A 136 -9.38 -2.52 -7.09
CA SER A 136 -8.32 -1.66 -6.53
C SER A 136 -8.73 -1.18 -5.13
N VAL A 137 -8.04 -1.71 -4.12
CA VAL A 137 -8.34 -1.41 -2.70
C VAL A 137 -7.75 -0.05 -2.34
N TYR A 138 -8.59 0.86 -1.86
CA TYR A 138 -8.18 2.20 -1.46
C TYR A 138 -8.60 2.52 -0.03
N GLY A 139 -7.86 3.42 0.61
CA GLY A 139 -8.14 3.90 1.97
C GLY A 139 -6.94 4.57 2.59
N TYR A 140 -7.18 5.34 3.63
CA TYR A 140 -6.14 6.03 4.38
C TYR A 140 -5.43 5.10 5.37
N SER A 141 -4.11 5.23 5.43
CA SER A 141 -3.28 4.74 6.54
C SER A 141 -2.08 5.68 6.71
N THR A 142 -1.65 5.87 7.93
CA THR A 142 -0.51 6.75 8.24
C THR A 142 0.81 6.19 7.73
N ASP A 143 0.98 4.88 7.78
CA ASP A 143 2.27 4.21 7.59
C ASP A 143 2.25 3.04 6.59
N THR A 144 1.06 2.61 6.14
CA THR A 144 0.89 1.46 5.25
C THR A 144 0.10 1.73 3.99
N ALA A 145 -0.35 2.98 3.77
CA ALA A 145 -1.10 3.32 2.57
C ALA A 145 -0.24 3.12 1.31
N ARG A 146 -0.77 2.35 0.37
CA ARG A 146 -0.18 2.27 -0.98
C ARG A 146 -0.57 3.52 -1.76
N ILE A 147 0.36 4.47 -1.80
CA ILE A 147 0.13 5.77 -2.45
C ILE A 147 -0.01 5.64 -3.97
N ASP A 148 0.57 4.64 -4.59
CA ASP A 148 0.46 4.34 -6.02
C ASP A 148 -0.94 3.86 -6.47
N ILE A 149 -1.82 3.53 -5.54
CA ILE A 149 -3.24 3.27 -5.84
C ILE A 149 -3.93 4.60 -6.15
N MET A 150 -4.56 4.69 -7.33
CA MET A 150 -5.05 5.96 -7.90
C MET A 150 -5.92 6.81 -6.95
N PRO A 151 -6.96 6.30 -6.24
CA PRO A 151 -7.72 7.14 -5.32
C PRO A 151 -6.88 7.67 -4.16
N ASN A 152 -5.91 6.87 -3.65
CA ASN A 152 -5.00 7.29 -2.58
C ASN A 152 -4.07 8.41 -3.08
N LEU A 153 -3.45 8.22 -4.26
CA LEU A 153 -2.56 9.20 -4.88
C LEU A 153 -3.29 10.51 -5.16
N PHE A 154 -4.48 10.44 -5.77
CA PHE A 154 -5.26 11.62 -6.11
C PHE A 154 -5.70 12.40 -4.87
N SER A 155 -6.16 11.70 -3.83
CA SER A 155 -6.54 12.33 -2.56
C SER A 155 -5.35 13.00 -1.88
N LYS A 156 -4.15 12.38 -1.93
CA LYS A 156 -2.93 12.98 -1.37
C LYS A 156 -2.51 14.21 -2.16
N ILE A 157 -2.46 14.15 -3.49
CA ILE A 157 -2.16 15.32 -4.33
C ILE A 157 -3.19 16.42 -4.11
N ALA A 158 -4.47 16.06 -4.03
CA ALA A 158 -5.55 17.01 -3.76
C ALA A 158 -5.39 17.70 -2.41
N SER A 159 -4.96 16.98 -1.37
CA SER A 159 -4.71 17.56 -0.06
C SER A 159 -3.61 18.63 -0.06
N GLN A 160 -2.75 18.63 -1.08
CA GLN A 160 -1.62 19.55 -1.28
C GLN A 160 -1.92 20.65 -2.31
N ASN A 161 -3.17 20.82 -2.74
CA ASN A 161 -3.58 21.75 -3.80
C ASN A 161 -2.87 21.47 -5.16
N GLY A 162 -2.49 20.22 -5.40
CA GLY A 162 -1.67 19.83 -6.54
C GLY A 162 -2.46 19.67 -7.84
N THR A 163 -1.74 19.24 -8.89
CA THR A 163 -2.31 18.98 -10.21
C THR A 163 -2.49 17.49 -10.43
N LEU A 164 -3.71 17.05 -10.70
CA LEU A 164 -4.04 15.69 -11.10
C LEU A 164 -3.86 15.54 -12.62
N LYS A 165 -2.92 14.67 -13.02
CA LYS A 165 -2.69 14.36 -14.43
C LYS A 165 -3.62 13.23 -14.86
N LEU A 166 -4.37 13.46 -15.94
CA LEU A 166 -5.34 12.53 -16.50
C LEU A 166 -4.82 12.01 -17.84
N PHE A 167 -4.27 10.79 -17.84
CA PHE A 167 -3.86 10.11 -19.07
C PHE A 167 -5.09 9.73 -19.90
N ALA A 168 -5.03 9.91 -21.20
CA ALA A 168 -6.16 9.73 -22.13
C ALA A 168 -7.45 10.40 -21.65
N ALA A 169 -7.34 11.64 -21.13
CA ALA A 169 -8.44 12.41 -20.54
C ALA A 169 -9.18 11.68 -19.40
N GLY A 170 -8.51 10.76 -18.73
CA GLY A 170 -9.06 10.01 -17.60
C GLY A 170 -10.16 9.01 -17.94
N LYS A 171 -10.25 8.54 -19.19
CA LYS A 171 -11.30 7.61 -19.66
C LYS A 171 -11.16 6.18 -19.12
N GLN A 172 -10.02 5.84 -18.53
CA GLN A 172 -9.76 4.50 -18.03
C GLN A 172 -10.74 4.12 -16.92
N VAL A 173 -11.40 2.97 -17.10
CA VAL A 173 -12.34 2.40 -16.12
C VAL A 173 -11.60 1.65 -15.03
N LYS A 174 -12.05 1.77 -13.79
CA LYS A 174 -11.51 1.12 -12.60
C LYS A 174 -12.62 0.53 -11.76
N SER A 175 -12.39 -0.69 -11.28
CA SER A 175 -13.18 -1.31 -10.22
C SER A 175 -12.51 -1.03 -8.89
N LEU A 176 -13.20 -0.35 -8.00
CA LEU A 176 -12.66 0.15 -6.72
C LEU A 176 -13.39 -0.48 -5.53
N VAL A 177 -12.68 -0.63 -4.42
CA VAL A 177 -13.29 -1.09 -3.16
C VAL A 177 -12.62 -0.43 -1.95
N PRO A 178 -13.41 0.11 -0.98
CA PRO A 178 -12.86 0.67 0.25
C PRO A 178 -12.20 -0.40 1.12
N LEU A 179 -11.01 -0.11 1.65
CA LEU A 179 -10.28 -1.02 2.53
C LEU A 179 -11.11 -1.52 3.71
N ILE A 180 -11.91 -0.62 4.30
CA ILE A 180 -12.76 -0.97 5.45
C ILE A 180 -13.84 -1.99 5.06
N ASP A 181 -14.42 -1.88 3.87
CA ASP A 181 -15.40 -2.85 3.39
C ASP A 181 -14.76 -4.17 2.96
N VAL A 182 -13.50 -4.16 2.51
CA VAL A 182 -12.72 -5.39 2.35
C VAL A 182 -12.60 -6.12 3.70
N ALA A 183 -12.16 -5.42 4.75
CA ALA A 183 -12.03 -6.02 6.09
C ALA A 183 -13.38 -6.55 6.62
N ARG A 184 -14.47 -5.81 6.39
CA ARG A 184 -15.83 -6.25 6.74
C ARG A 184 -16.27 -7.48 5.96
N CYS A 185 -15.91 -7.58 4.68
CA CYS A 185 -16.22 -8.75 3.87
C CYS A 185 -15.45 -9.99 4.34
N PHE A 186 -14.17 -9.83 4.72
CA PHE A 186 -13.41 -10.93 5.33
C PHE A 186 -14.12 -11.49 6.57
N LYS A 187 -14.52 -10.63 7.50
CA LYS A 187 -15.28 -11.02 8.68
C LYS A 187 -16.63 -11.65 8.30
N PHE A 188 -17.34 -11.08 7.34
CA PHE A 188 -18.64 -11.59 6.90
C PHE A 188 -18.55 -13.02 6.35
N VAL A 189 -17.58 -13.32 5.47
CA VAL A 189 -17.41 -14.67 4.91
C VAL A 189 -16.81 -15.65 5.91
N GLU A 190 -16.07 -15.17 6.89
CA GLU A 190 -15.55 -15.94 8.03
C GLU A 190 -16.69 -16.52 8.86
N GLU A 191 -17.67 -15.68 9.21
CA GLU A 191 -18.79 -16.02 10.09
C GLU A 191 -19.91 -16.82 9.40
N ARG A 192 -19.85 -17.02 8.07
CA ARG A 192 -20.89 -17.68 7.25
C ARG A 192 -20.53 -19.12 6.92
N GLU A 193 -21.12 -20.07 7.62
CA GLU A 193 -20.93 -21.51 7.38
C GLU A 193 -21.51 -21.99 6.06
N ASP A 194 -22.51 -21.31 5.52
CA ASP A 194 -23.14 -21.60 4.23
C ASP A 194 -22.32 -21.16 3.03
N ILE A 195 -21.30 -20.31 3.23
CA ILE A 195 -20.35 -19.92 2.17
C ILE A 195 -19.14 -20.86 2.21
N LYS A 196 -19.12 -21.81 1.28
CA LYS A 196 -18.08 -22.85 1.16
C LYS A 196 -17.66 -23.03 -0.29
N SER A 197 -16.36 -23.14 -0.51
CA SER A 197 -15.76 -23.38 -1.83
C SER A 197 -16.24 -22.39 -2.90
N GLU A 198 -16.22 -21.10 -2.53
CA GLU A 198 -16.76 -20.02 -3.33
C GLU A 198 -15.70 -19.02 -3.77
N LEU A 199 -15.95 -18.40 -4.90
CA LEU A 199 -15.19 -17.28 -5.43
C LEU A 199 -16.11 -16.09 -5.65
N PHE A 200 -15.70 -14.92 -5.20
CA PHE A 200 -16.44 -13.68 -5.36
C PHE A 200 -15.55 -12.55 -5.91
N ASN A 201 -16.09 -11.76 -6.79
CA ASN A 201 -15.55 -10.45 -7.09
C ASN A 201 -15.96 -9.48 -5.97
N LEU A 202 -14.98 -8.79 -5.39
CA LEU A 202 -15.21 -7.80 -4.34
C LEU A 202 -14.82 -6.42 -4.83
N THR A 203 -15.78 -5.73 -5.40
CA THR A 203 -15.69 -4.35 -5.86
C THR A 203 -16.99 -3.63 -5.54
N GLN A 204 -16.91 -2.34 -5.23
CA GLN A 204 -18.08 -1.51 -4.97
C GLN A 204 -18.39 -0.60 -6.16
N ASP A 205 -17.40 0.19 -6.55
CA ASP A 205 -17.57 1.24 -7.54
C ASP A 205 -16.88 0.86 -8.86
N THR A 206 -17.59 1.10 -9.95
CA THR A 206 -17.02 1.11 -11.30
C THR A 206 -17.03 2.54 -11.78
N VAL A 207 -15.86 3.16 -11.88
CA VAL A 207 -15.69 4.58 -12.20
C VAL A 207 -14.52 4.79 -13.15
N THR A 208 -14.54 5.92 -13.84
CA THR A 208 -13.40 6.39 -14.61
C THR A 208 -12.40 7.13 -13.72
N VAL A 209 -11.15 7.21 -14.16
CA VAL A 209 -10.12 8.02 -13.50
C VAL A 209 -10.54 9.49 -13.41
N LYS A 210 -11.26 10.00 -14.41
CA LYS A 210 -11.78 11.37 -14.43
C LYS A 210 -12.81 11.61 -13.32
N GLU A 211 -13.75 10.68 -13.12
CA GLU A 211 -14.77 10.80 -12.07
C GLU A 211 -14.11 10.89 -10.68
N VAL A 212 -13.07 10.09 -10.42
CA VAL A 212 -12.32 10.18 -9.15
C VAL A 212 -11.64 11.55 -9.00
N ALA A 213 -11.05 12.07 -10.08
CA ALA A 213 -10.43 13.39 -10.07
C ALA A 213 -11.44 14.53 -9.82
N GLU A 214 -12.63 14.41 -10.39
CA GLU A 214 -13.73 15.38 -10.16
C GLU A 214 -14.22 15.35 -8.70
N ILE A 215 -14.29 14.17 -8.07
CA ILE A 215 -14.58 14.06 -6.64
C ILE A 215 -13.49 14.77 -5.82
N CYS A 216 -12.21 14.57 -6.15
CA CYS A 216 -11.13 15.28 -5.48
C CYS A 216 -11.26 16.80 -5.62
N LYS A 217 -11.58 17.29 -6.82
CA LYS A 217 -11.79 18.72 -7.08
C LYS A 217 -13.02 19.28 -6.36
N LYS A 218 -14.09 18.49 -6.23
CA LYS A 218 -15.28 18.84 -5.44
C LYS A 218 -14.92 19.18 -4.00
N TYR A 219 -14.04 18.38 -3.37
CA TYR A 219 -13.66 18.58 -1.97
C TYR A 219 -12.45 19.51 -1.77
N ASN A 220 -11.68 19.77 -2.82
CA ASN A 220 -10.66 20.81 -2.83
C ASN A 220 -10.66 21.55 -4.18
N PRO A 221 -11.39 22.68 -4.29
CA PRO A 221 -11.49 23.46 -5.53
C PRO A 221 -10.16 24.03 -6.05
N LYS A 222 -9.11 24.09 -5.21
CA LYS A 222 -7.76 24.53 -5.63
C LYS A 222 -7.01 23.50 -6.47
N VAL A 223 -7.52 22.24 -6.52
CA VAL A 223 -6.96 21.17 -7.35
C VAL A 223 -7.10 21.53 -8.83
N THR A 224 -6.03 21.38 -9.58
CA THR A 224 -6.02 21.52 -11.03
C THR A 224 -6.10 20.14 -11.68
N LEU A 225 -7.00 19.99 -12.66
CA LEU A 225 -7.04 18.81 -13.52
C LEU A 225 -6.32 19.12 -14.82
N ARG A 226 -5.38 18.27 -15.22
CA ARG A 226 -4.62 18.41 -16.45
C ARG A 226 -4.74 17.16 -17.29
N ASP A 227 -5.41 17.25 -18.42
CA ASP A 227 -5.44 16.20 -19.43
C ASP A 227 -4.06 16.10 -20.09
N THR A 228 -3.62 14.87 -20.30
CA THR A 228 -2.47 14.57 -21.13
C THR A 228 -2.95 13.87 -22.39
N ASN A 229 -2.28 14.11 -23.51
CA ASN A 229 -2.62 13.48 -24.78
C ASN A 229 -2.00 12.08 -24.92
N ASP A 230 -1.48 11.52 -23.83
CA ASP A 230 -0.86 10.21 -23.85
C ASP A 230 -1.90 9.13 -24.10
N GLU A 231 -1.61 8.25 -25.02
CA GLU A 231 -2.40 7.04 -25.24
C GLU A 231 -2.10 6.02 -24.15
N ILE A 232 -3.15 5.41 -23.59
CA ILE A 232 -2.99 4.24 -22.72
C ILE A 232 -3.43 2.99 -23.47
N PRO A 233 -2.66 1.91 -23.39
CA PRO A 233 -2.91 0.70 -24.20
C PRO A 233 -4.18 -0.04 -23.77
N ASN A 234 -4.72 0.21 -22.58
CA ASN A 234 -5.92 -0.44 -22.07
C ASN A 234 -6.83 0.56 -21.35
N LEU A 235 -8.06 0.71 -21.84
CA LEU A 235 -9.09 1.57 -21.23
C LEU A 235 -9.70 0.96 -19.96
N GLY A 236 -9.25 -0.21 -19.54
CA GLY A 236 -9.68 -0.87 -18.33
C GLY A 236 -10.83 -1.86 -18.53
N PHE A 237 -11.27 -2.38 -17.43
CA PHE A 237 -12.39 -3.32 -17.34
C PHE A 237 -13.08 -3.12 -15.98
N SER A 238 -14.30 -3.66 -15.85
CA SER A 238 -14.99 -3.67 -14.58
C SER A 238 -15.47 -5.07 -14.19
N LEU A 239 -15.53 -5.29 -12.87
CA LEU A 239 -16.04 -6.53 -12.29
C LEU A 239 -17.50 -6.36 -11.87
N SER A 240 -18.29 -7.41 -12.02
CA SER A 240 -19.60 -7.50 -11.38
C SER A 240 -19.44 -7.90 -9.91
N ASN A 241 -20.21 -7.26 -9.03
CA ASN A 241 -20.28 -7.61 -7.60
C ASN A 241 -21.61 -8.28 -7.22
N GLU A 242 -22.41 -8.65 -8.19
CA GLU A 242 -23.76 -9.19 -7.96
C GLU A 242 -23.74 -10.46 -7.09
N LYS A 243 -22.75 -11.33 -7.29
CA LYS A 243 -22.66 -12.61 -6.59
C LYS A 243 -22.46 -12.37 -5.07
N ILE A 244 -21.54 -11.52 -4.67
CA ILE A 244 -21.33 -11.20 -3.25
C ILE A 244 -22.53 -10.47 -2.64
N LEU A 245 -23.19 -9.60 -3.38
CA LEU A 245 -24.39 -8.90 -2.90
C LEU A 245 -25.57 -9.85 -2.67
N LYS A 246 -25.70 -10.91 -3.47
CA LYS A 246 -26.73 -11.97 -3.30
C LYS A 246 -26.56 -12.76 -2.02
N THR A 247 -25.36 -12.81 -1.42
CA THR A 247 -25.14 -13.44 -0.11
C THR A 247 -25.67 -12.62 1.06
N GLY A 248 -26.10 -11.37 0.83
CA GLY A 248 -26.53 -10.43 1.84
C GLY A 248 -25.45 -9.46 2.30
N PHE A 249 -24.21 -9.56 1.79
CA PHE A 249 -23.18 -8.54 2.05
C PHE A 249 -23.63 -7.17 1.55
N ARG A 250 -23.26 -6.12 2.28
CA ARG A 250 -23.53 -4.72 1.89
C ARG A 250 -22.30 -3.87 2.15
N PHE A 251 -21.90 -3.08 1.15
CA PHE A 251 -20.93 -2.02 1.30
C PHE A 251 -21.54 -0.89 2.14
N LEU A 252 -20.74 -0.28 3.02
CA LEU A 252 -21.19 0.81 3.88
C LEU A 252 -20.46 2.12 3.63
N HIS A 253 -19.35 2.11 2.90
CA HIS A 253 -18.49 3.28 2.69
C HIS A 253 -18.49 3.65 1.21
N THR A 254 -18.90 4.87 0.90
CA THR A 254 -18.92 5.38 -0.48
C THR A 254 -17.57 5.91 -0.90
N LEU A 255 -17.30 5.91 -2.22
CA LEU A 255 -16.08 6.50 -2.79
C LEU A 255 -15.99 8.00 -2.48
N ASP A 256 -17.11 8.70 -2.58
CA ASP A 256 -17.21 10.15 -2.33
C ASP A 256 -16.81 10.51 -0.89
N GLU A 257 -17.37 9.82 0.10
CA GLU A 257 -17.04 10.02 1.52
C GLU A 257 -15.61 9.62 1.84
N SER A 258 -15.14 8.53 1.27
CA SER A 258 -13.77 8.04 1.48
C SER A 258 -12.73 9.00 0.92
N ILE A 259 -12.95 9.58 -0.26
CA ILE A 259 -12.05 10.59 -0.85
C ILE A 259 -12.05 11.85 0.02
N LYS A 260 -13.21 12.32 0.46
CA LYS A 260 -13.32 13.46 1.38
C LYS A 260 -12.50 13.23 2.65
N GLU A 261 -12.67 12.06 3.27
CA GLU A 261 -11.95 11.68 4.47
C GLU A 261 -10.43 11.62 4.24
N MET A 262 -10.01 10.99 3.13
CA MET A 262 -8.59 10.89 2.78
C MET A 262 -7.95 12.27 2.56
N ILE A 263 -8.60 13.16 1.82
CA ILE A 263 -8.10 14.53 1.60
C ILE A 263 -7.94 15.25 2.96
N PHE A 264 -8.94 15.14 3.83
CA PHE A 264 -8.88 15.77 5.15
C PHE A 264 -7.75 15.20 6.02
N LYS A 265 -7.60 13.87 6.07
CA LYS A 265 -6.53 13.22 6.83
C LYS A 265 -5.15 13.54 6.27
N TRP A 266 -4.97 13.50 4.95
CA TRP A 266 -3.73 13.89 4.30
C TRP A 266 -3.40 15.38 4.52
N SER A 267 -4.40 16.28 4.50
CA SER A 267 -4.19 17.71 4.77
C SER A 267 -3.64 17.93 6.18
N LYS A 268 -4.17 17.23 7.18
CA LYS A 268 -3.65 17.29 8.55
C LYS A 268 -2.20 16.80 8.64
N GLN A 269 -1.89 15.71 7.96
CA GLN A 269 -0.53 15.17 7.93
C GLN A 269 0.43 16.11 7.18
N ASN A 270 -0.01 16.74 6.09
CA ASN A 270 0.79 17.71 5.36
C ASN A 270 1.14 18.93 6.19
N ILE A 271 0.21 19.48 6.99
CA ILE A 271 0.49 20.58 7.91
C ILE A 271 1.63 20.18 8.87
N MET A 272 1.62 18.95 9.35
CA MET A 272 2.70 18.45 10.21
C MET A 272 4.00 18.23 9.43
N GLN A 273 3.93 17.75 8.18
CA GLN A 273 5.09 17.56 7.29
C GLN A 273 5.72 18.88 6.83
N ASP A 274 4.96 19.98 6.84
CA ASP A 274 5.51 21.31 6.57
C ASP A 274 6.45 21.80 7.69
N LEU A 275 6.35 21.20 8.88
CA LEU A 275 7.22 21.51 10.02
C LEU A 275 8.52 20.72 9.97
N GLU A 276 8.47 19.53 9.43
CA GLU A 276 9.60 18.66 9.14
C GLU A 276 9.34 17.89 7.85
N TYR A 277 10.28 17.85 6.92
CA TYR A 277 10.14 17.12 5.68
C TYR A 277 11.43 16.46 5.21
N VAL A 278 11.28 15.39 4.46
CA VAL A 278 12.38 14.65 3.83
C VAL A 278 12.29 14.82 2.32
N LYS A 279 13.39 15.20 1.71
CA LYS A 279 13.54 15.33 0.26
C LYS A 279 14.46 14.25 -0.29
N ASP A 280 14.05 13.65 -1.37
CA ASP A 280 14.97 12.93 -2.24
C ASP A 280 15.82 13.93 -3.04
N GLY A 281 17.00 13.51 -3.48
CA GLY A 281 17.81 14.32 -4.38
C GLY A 281 17.05 14.66 -5.66
N SER A 282 17.11 15.91 -6.10
CA SER A 282 16.62 16.32 -7.41
C SER A 282 17.66 15.97 -8.48
N ASP A 283 17.19 15.74 -9.72
CA ASP A 283 18.06 15.48 -10.87
C ASP A 283 19.07 14.33 -10.64
N GLU A 284 18.54 13.18 -10.22
CA GLU A 284 19.37 11.99 -10.06
C GLU A 284 19.90 11.49 -11.43
N TYR A 285 21.20 11.31 -11.50
CA TYR A 285 21.87 10.70 -12.65
C TYR A 285 22.55 9.40 -12.23
N ILE A 286 22.23 8.30 -12.88
CA ILE A 286 22.78 6.98 -12.60
C ILE A 286 23.46 6.43 -13.84
N ASP A 287 24.74 6.03 -13.72
CA ASP A 287 25.47 5.33 -14.76
C ASP A 287 26.31 4.18 -14.14
N LYS A 288 27.14 3.50 -14.98
CA LYS A 288 28.00 2.40 -14.52
C LYS A 288 29.03 2.79 -13.44
N ARG A 289 29.26 4.05 -13.20
CA ARG A 289 30.21 4.58 -12.19
C ARG A 289 29.55 4.86 -10.86
N GLY A 290 28.20 4.97 -10.81
CA GLY A 290 27.45 5.24 -9.60
C GLY A 290 26.29 6.22 -9.83
N LYS A 291 25.87 6.87 -8.72
CA LYS A 291 24.73 7.78 -8.66
C LYS A 291 25.19 9.18 -8.26
N ILE A 292 24.64 10.19 -8.92
CA ILE A 292 24.74 11.60 -8.53
C ILE A 292 23.33 12.04 -8.09
N SER A 293 23.21 12.56 -6.87
CA SER A 293 21.98 13.16 -6.35
C SER A 293 22.25 14.62 -5.98
N ASN A 294 21.46 15.53 -6.54
CA ASN A 294 21.58 16.95 -6.27
C ASN A 294 20.52 17.39 -5.23
N HIS A 295 20.91 18.18 -4.25
CA HIS A 295 20.01 18.78 -3.28
C HIS A 295 20.09 20.30 -3.41
N GLU A 296 18.98 20.92 -3.83
CA GLU A 296 18.88 22.36 -3.95
C GLU A 296 18.63 22.97 -2.56
N LEU A 297 19.49 23.92 -2.18
CA LEU A 297 19.39 24.69 -0.95
C LEU A 297 19.10 26.15 -1.29
N THR A 298 18.05 26.69 -0.73
CA THR A 298 17.57 28.05 -1.02
C THR A 298 18.33 29.15 -0.26
N GLU A 299 19.15 28.76 0.73
CA GLU A 299 19.86 29.68 1.59
C GLU A 299 21.35 29.37 1.63
N PRO A 300 22.23 30.40 1.85
CA PRO A 300 23.66 30.19 2.01
C PRO A 300 23.97 29.28 3.20
N ILE A 301 24.91 28.36 3.04
CA ILE A 301 25.44 27.54 4.13
C ILE A 301 26.66 28.21 4.71
N ASN A 302 26.61 28.53 6.01
CA ASN A 302 27.73 29.14 6.74
C ASN A 302 28.53 28.11 7.55
N LEU A 303 27.91 26.92 7.84
CA LEU A 303 28.55 25.88 8.66
C LEU A 303 28.03 24.51 8.17
N ILE A 304 28.95 23.56 8.02
CA ILE A 304 28.65 22.15 7.78
C ILE A 304 29.26 21.34 8.91
N GLY A 305 28.45 20.56 9.63
CA GLY A 305 28.92 19.61 10.62
C GLY A 305 28.75 18.17 10.07
N LEU A 306 29.77 17.34 10.20
CA LEU A 306 29.69 15.91 9.93
C LEU A 306 29.49 15.17 11.25
N ILE A 307 28.51 14.28 11.31
CA ILE A 307 28.13 13.56 12.52
C ILE A 307 28.09 12.06 12.24
N ASP A 308 29.06 11.35 12.72
CA ASP A 308 29.07 9.90 12.71
C ASP A 308 28.36 9.35 13.95
N SER A 309 27.50 8.37 13.76
CA SER A 309 26.69 7.82 14.82
C SER A 309 26.61 6.30 14.72
N LYS A 310 26.75 5.63 15.83
CA LYS A 310 26.71 4.15 15.90
C LYS A 310 25.28 3.63 15.97
N LYS A 311 25.07 2.46 15.41
CA LYS A 311 23.85 1.68 15.54
C LYS A 311 23.40 1.60 17.01
N GLY A 312 22.07 1.72 17.22
CA GLY A 312 21.46 1.60 18.54
C GLY A 312 21.53 2.87 19.40
N THR A 313 22.12 3.95 18.88
CA THR A 313 22.16 5.23 19.60
C THR A 313 20.96 6.10 19.25
N THR A 314 20.71 7.10 20.08
CA THR A 314 19.69 8.13 19.89
C THR A 314 20.35 9.49 19.88
N ARG A 315 19.96 10.32 18.93
CA ARG A 315 20.43 11.71 18.79
C ARG A 315 19.26 12.67 18.90
N ALA A 316 19.59 13.98 18.88
CA ALA A 316 18.65 15.07 19.03
C ALA A 316 17.92 15.01 20.39
N ASN A 317 16.63 14.73 20.46
CA ASN A 317 15.78 14.79 21.65
C ASN A 317 15.67 16.22 22.22
N HIS A 318 15.53 17.18 21.29
CA HIS A 318 15.41 18.61 21.59
C HIS A 318 14.59 19.32 20.50
N TYR A 319 14.51 20.65 20.59
CA TYR A 319 13.95 21.49 19.55
C TYR A 319 14.80 22.78 19.40
N HIS A 320 14.62 23.44 18.27
CA HIS A 320 15.25 24.73 18.00
C HIS A 320 14.20 25.84 17.97
N PRO A 321 14.22 26.82 18.86
CA PRO A 321 13.17 27.86 18.90
C PRO A 321 13.21 28.83 17.71
N GLN A 322 14.37 29.01 17.07
CA GLN A 322 14.55 29.99 16.00
C GLN A 322 15.23 29.46 14.75
N GLN A 323 15.93 28.33 14.86
CA GLN A 323 16.76 27.77 13.80
C GLN A 323 16.04 26.67 13.05
N GLU A 324 16.11 26.70 11.72
CA GLU A 324 15.82 25.53 10.88
C GLU A 324 17.07 24.64 10.81
N GLN A 325 16.93 23.35 11.01
CA GLN A 325 17.99 22.36 10.87
C GLN A 325 17.81 21.57 9.58
N LYS A 326 18.91 21.38 8.83
CA LYS A 326 18.95 20.54 7.62
C LYS A 326 19.99 19.44 7.83
N CYS A 327 19.59 18.18 7.63
CA CYS A 327 20.43 17.01 7.80
C CYS A 327 20.41 16.16 6.52
N LEU A 328 21.55 16.11 5.81
CA LEU A 328 21.74 15.19 4.70
C LEU A 328 22.37 13.89 5.21
N PHE A 329 21.69 12.77 4.98
CA PHE A 329 22.18 11.45 5.39
C PHE A 329 23.00 10.84 4.25
N THR A 330 24.32 10.85 4.40
CA THR A 330 25.25 10.35 3.37
C THR A 330 25.51 8.86 3.49
N LYS A 331 25.14 8.25 4.63
CA LYS A 331 25.26 6.81 4.87
C LYS A 331 24.27 6.37 5.95
N GLY A 332 23.65 5.20 5.76
CA GLY A 332 22.85 4.54 6.79
C GLY A 332 21.35 4.82 6.69
N GLN A 333 20.70 4.89 7.85
CA GLN A 333 19.25 5.09 7.98
C GLN A 333 18.94 5.55 9.39
N ILE A 334 17.98 6.46 9.53
CA ILE A 334 17.42 6.86 10.82
C ILE A 334 15.91 6.65 10.84
N ILE A 335 15.38 6.58 12.07
CA ILE A 335 13.97 6.76 12.36
C ILE A 335 13.84 8.08 13.08
N GLU A 336 13.21 9.04 12.44
CA GLU A 336 12.89 10.35 13.02
C GLU A 336 11.52 10.32 13.69
N VAL A 337 11.46 10.87 14.92
CA VAL A 337 10.20 11.10 15.63
C VAL A 337 10.14 12.59 15.94
N TYR A 338 9.07 13.26 15.56
CA TYR A 338 8.92 14.70 15.77
C TYR A 338 7.50 15.08 16.19
N GLN A 339 7.38 16.26 16.82
CA GLN A 339 6.13 16.83 17.29
C GLN A 339 6.19 18.36 17.24
N ASP A 340 5.12 18.99 16.72
CA ASP A 340 4.96 20.43 16.73
C ASP A 340 4.68 20.92 18.17
N LEU A 341 5.55 21.78 18.70
CA LEU A 341 5.39 22.34 20.03
C LEU A 341 4.49 23.58 20.06
N LEU A 342 4.20 24.17 18.91
CA LEU A 342 3.26 25.29 18.81
C LEU A 342 1.79 24.82 18.90
N ASN A 343 1.57 23.52 18.67
CA ASN A 343 0.27 22.90 18.82
C ASN A 343 0.32 21.80 19.89
N PRO A 344 -0.14 22.06 21.13
CA PRO A 344 -0.07 21.11 22.23
C PRO A 344 -0.77 19.76 21.97
N ASN A 345 -1.73 19.74 21.06
CA ASN A 345 -2.48 18.54 20.67
C ASN A 345 -1.92 17.84 19.42
N SER A 346 -0.76 18.28 18.92
CA SER A 346 -0.16 17.66 17.75
C SER A 346 0.25 16.21 18.05
N PRO A 347 -0.03 15.27 17.15
CA PRO A 347 0.44 13.91 17.31
C PRO A 347 1.96 13.86 17.12
N LYS A 348 2.60 12.85 17.73
CA LYS A 348 3.96 12.47 17.37
C LYS A 348 3.94 11.79 16.00
N ILE A 349 4.78 12.21 15.11
CA ILE A 349 4.95 11.64 13.77
C ILE A 349 6.28 10.91 13.72
N THR A 350 6.27 9.74 13.09
CA THR A 350 7.48 8.93 12.90
C THR A 350 7.70 8.71 11.41
N GLN A 351 8.92 8.94 10.94
CA GLN A 351 9.32 8.66 9.56
C GLN A 351 10.68 8.00 9.50
N VAL A 352 10.93 7.31 8.40
CA VAL A 352 12.24 6.71 8.10
C VAL A 352 12.94 7.61 7.10
N VAL A 353 14.16 8.02 7.41
CA VAL A 353 15.04 8.77 6.51
C VAL A 353 16.18 7.86 6.09
N ASN A 354 16.38 7.74 4.79
CA ASN A 354 17.36 6.86 4.18
C ASN A 354 18.58 7.64 3.68
N GLU A 355 19.62 6.91 3.36
CA GLU A 355 20.79 7.43 2.67
C GLU A 355 20.39 8.21 1.41
N GLY A 356 21.00 9.35 1.19
CA GLY A 356 20.73 10.26 0.09
C GLY A 356 19.54 11.20 0.33
N GLN A 357 18.83 11.12 1.44
CA GLN A 357 17.70 12.02 1.76
C GLN A 357 18.12 13.18 2.64
N LEU A 358 17.48 14.32 2.44
CA LEU A 358 17.64 15.53 3.24
C LEU A 358 16.43 15.70 4.18
N SER A 359 16.66 15.67 5.48
CA SER A 359 15.66 16.03 6.48
C SER A 359 15.74 17.51 6.80
N VAL A 360 14.60 18.18 6.87
CA VAL A 360 14.47 19.61 7.18
C VAL A 360 13.54 19.79 8.37
N ILE A 361 14.08 20.27 9.47
CA ILE A 361 13.35 20.44 10.73
C ILE A 361 13.14 21.94 10.98
N LYS A 362 11.87 22.34 11.03
CA LYS A 362 11.47 23.73 11.26
C LYS A 362 11.67 24.16 12.72
N PRO A 363 11.73 25.49 13.00
CA PRO A 363 11.71 25.98 14.37
C PRO A 363 10.50 25.49 15.17
N ASN A 364 10.70 25.24 16.47
CA ASN A 364 9.69 24.76 17.41
C ASN A 364 9.15 23.34 17.14
N VAL A 365 9.86 22.54 16.35
CA VAL A 365 9.58 21.11 16.19
C VAL A 365 10.53 20.32 17.09
N ALA A 366 9.97 19.66 18.10
CA ALA A 366 10.72 18.69 18.90
C ALA A 366 10.99 17.45 18.06
N HIS A 367 12.25 16.99 18.05
CA HIS A 367 12.64 15.85 17.25
C HIS A 367 13.63 14.93 17.96
N THR A 368 13.58 13.68 17.59
CA THR A 368 14.47 12.60 18.07
C THR A 368 14.83 11.71 16.90
N MET A 369 16.10 11.36 16.78
CA MET A 369 16.64 10.49 15.73
C MET A 369 17.12 9.19 16.38
N VAL A 370 16.50 8.08 16.04
CA VAL A 370 16.92 6.73 16.44
C VAL A 370 17.69 6.08 15.29
N LEU A 371 18.83 5.52 15.56
CA LEU A 371 19.77 5.02 14.57
C LEU A 371 19.76 3.47 14.52
N PRO A 372 19.00 2.85 13.62
CA PRO A 372 18.95 1.40 13.48
C PRO A 372 20.22 0.83 12.80
N LYS A 373 21.04 1.68 12.18
CA LYS A 373 22.30 1.36 11.50
C LYS A 373 23.35 2.40 11.84
N ASP A 374 24.63 2.08 11.55
CA ASP A 374 25.68 3.12 11.56
C ASP A 374 25.34 4.18 10.49
N THR A 375 25.35 5.43 10.88
CA THR A 375 24.82 6.52 10.07
C THR A 375 25.74 7.75 10.11
N THR A 376 25.96 8.36 8.98
CA THR A 376 26.68 9.62 8.81
C THR A 376 25.80 10.65 8.13
#